data_51fa85c4040ad01a944ec7d781c0a42c
#
_entry.id   51fa85c4040ad01a944ec7d781c0a42c
#
_cell.length_a   1.000
_cell.length_b   1.000
_cell.length_c   1.000
_cell.angle_alpha   90.00
_cell.angle_beta   90.00
_cell.angle_gamma   90.00
#
_symmetry.space_group_name_H-M   'P 1'
#
loop_
_entity.id
_entity.type
_entity.pdbx_description
1 polymer ?
#
loop_
_entity_poly.entity_id
_entity_poly.type
_entity_poly.pdbx_seq_one_letter_code
_entity_poly.pdbx_strand_id
1 'polypeptide(L)'
;TSGKHIATIEASGKGPGEYVLAQDICIDYDKKELVLLASVPSKLMFYNFEGKLEREYGLENENFSLNNIVVNKKQLWGNYGPGQDSCVGIAFWNPENERFEFQREATLTQPYKAPVVTEGMYMLQGEQVNLVKDFDRTIYTYRDGKLSPRYRLDFGEQNFLNIWMEEMGDSDFVNKTLTQGYIYKLQNVKETSGLIYFSINNGKGIGI
;
A
#
# COMPACT_ATOMS: atom_id res chain seq x y z
N THR A 1 23.30 -7.13 -14.06
CA THR A 1 22.85 -8.38 -13.42
C THR A 1 22.50 -9.37 -14.53
N SER A 2 22.95 -10.61 -14.41
CA SER A 2 22.77 -11.66 -15.45
C SER A 2 21.35 -12.19 -15.56
N GLY A 3 20.45 -11.83 -14.64
CA GLY A 3 19.07 -12.32 -14.60
C GLY A 3 18.96 -13.85 -14.42
N LYS A 4 19.93 -14.48 -13.78
CA LYS A 4 19.87 -15.92 -13.53
C LYS A 4 18.70 -16.26 -12.62
N HIS A 5 17.82 -17.15 -13.08
CA HIS A 5 16.77 -17.74 -12.26
C HIS A 5 17.39 -18.54 -11.10
N ILE A 6 16.93 -18.31 -9.88
CA ILE A 6 17.43 -18.96 -8.67
C ILE A 6 16.41 -19.99 -8.17
N ALA A 7 15.17 -19.58 -7.96
CA ALA A 7 14.11 -20.42 -7.44
C ALA A 7 12.74 -19.97 -7.92
N THR A 8 11.78 -20.87 -7.88
CA THR A 8 10.35 -20.57 -8.03
C THR A 8 9.67 -20.86 -6.70
N ILE A 9 8.91 -19.89 -6.19
CA ILE A 9 8.06 -20.07 -5.02
C ILE A 9 6.66 -20.37 -5.54
N GLU A 10 6.27 -21.62 -5.47
CA GLU A 10 4.99 -22.11 -5.94
C GLU A 10 4.40 -23.08 -4.90
N ALA A 11 3.45 -22.59 -4.13
CA ALA A 11 2.81 -23.34 -3.07
C ALA A 11 1.32 -22.99 -3.03
N SER A 12 0.56 -23.54 -3.99
CA SER A 12 -0.87 -23.24 -4.14
C SER A 12 -1.71 -24.04 -3.13
N GLY A 13 -2.46 -23.33 -2.29
CA GLY A 13 -3.36 -23.93 -1.31
C GLY A 13 -3.66 -23.00 -0.14
N LYS A 14 -4.25 -23.55 0.94
CA LYS A 14 -4.60 -22.81 2.15
C LYS A 14 -3.96 -23.37 3.42
N GLY A 15 -3.15 -24.40 3.27
CA GLY A 15 -2.43 -25.03 4.38
C GLY A 15 -1.19 -24.24 4.82
N PRO A 16 -0.44 -24.80 5.80
CA PRO A 16 0.86 -24.26 6.16
C PRO A 16 1.80 -24.24 4.96
N GLY A 17 2.49 -23.13 4.78
CA GLY A 17 3.39 -22.92 3.64
C GLY A 17 2.72 -22.65 2.29
N GLU A 18 1.39 -22.65 2.23
CA GLU A 18 0.64 -22.47 0.99
C GLU A 18 -0.07 -21.10 0.94
N TYR A 19 -0.33 -20.60 -0.25
CA TYR A 19 -1.15 -19.43 -0.51
C TYR A 19 -1.89 -19.56 -1.84
N VAL A 20 -3.05 -18.91 -1.95
CA VAL A 20 -3.83 -18.86 -3.20
C VAL A 20 -3.56 -17.56 -3.95
N LEU A 21 -3.42 -16.45 -3.22
CA LEU A 21 -3.24 -15.13 -3.81
C LEU A 21 -2.12 -14.38 -3.10
N ALA A 22 -1.04 -14.14 -3.83
CA ALA A 22 0.01 -13.20 -3.44
C ALA A 22 -0.47 -11.78 -3.69
N GLN A 23 -0.41 -10.94 -2.68
CA GLN A 23 -0.86 -9.55 -2.75
C GLN A 23 0.30 -8.59 -2.95
N ASP A 24 1.37 -8.77 -2.19
CA ASP A 24 2.56 -7.93 -2.31
C ASP A 24 3.81 -8.68 -1.88
N ILE A 25 4.96 -8.15 -2.27
CA ILE A 25 6.26 -8.73 -1.96
C ILE A 25 7.30 -7.64 -1.72
N CYS A 26 8.11 -7.81 -0.71
CA CYS A 26 9.26 -6.95 -0.48
C CYS A 26 10.52 -7.74 -0.12
N ILE A 27 11.68 -7.09 -0.20
CA ILE A 27 12.98 -7.71 0.08
C ILE A 27 13.62 -7.00 1.26
N ASP A 28 14.01 -7.79 2.26
CA ASP A 28 14.91 -7.38 3.34
C ASP A 28 16.33 -7.80 2.96
N TYR A 29 17.09 -6.86 2.42
CA TYR A 29 18.48 -7.12 2.00
C TYR A 29 19.41 -7.36 3.19
N ASP A 30 19.13 -6.77 4.34
CA ASP A 30 19.95 -6.94 5.55
C ASP A 30 19.81 -8.36 6.10
N LYS A 31 18.59 -8.88 6.13
CA LYS A 31 18.30 -10.24 6.58
C LYS A 31 18.42 -11.28 5.47
N LYS A 32 18.56 -10.86 4.21
CA LYS A 32 18.51 -11.72 3.02
C LYS A 32 17.21 -12.51 2.94
N GLU A 33 16.12 -11.84 3.21
CA GLU A 33 14.77 -12.43 3.20
C GLU A 33 13.90 -11.76 2.14
N LEU A 34 13.01 -12.56 1.59
CA LEU A 34 11.90 -12.13 0.78
C LEU A 34 10.64 -12.30 1.61
N VAL A 35 9.87 -11.22 1.76
CA VAL A 35 8.63 -11.24 2.51
C VAL A 35 7.47 -11.16 1.55
N LEU A 36 6.61 -12.17 1.58
CA LEU A 36 5.38 -12.26 0.80
C LEU A 36 4.19 -11.94 1.69
N LEU A 37 3.36 -11.01 1.26
CA LEU A 37 2.03 -10.78 1.81
C LEU A 37 1.03 -11.57 0.97
N ALA A 38 0.38 -12.56 1.59
CA ALA A 38 -0.71 -13.30 0.99
C ALA A 38 -2.05 -12.79 1.53
N SER A 39 -3.07 -12.72 0.67
CA SER A 39 -4.42 -12.32 1.06
C SER A 39 -5.36 -13.50 1.27
N VAL A 40 -5.04 -14.67 0.72
CA VAL A 40 -5.83 -15.90 0.86
C VAL A 40 -4.92 -17.11 1.07
N PRO A 41 -4.86 -17.66 2.30
CA PRO A 41 -5.27 -17.03 3.55
C PRO A 41 -4.44 -15.77 3.85
N SER A 42 -4.96 -14.90 4.71
CA SER A 42 -4.25 -13.65 5.07
C SER A 42 -3.06 -13.97 5.97
N LYS A 43 -1.85 -13.83 5.42
CA LYS A 43 -0.62 -14.14 6.16
C LYS A 43 0.62 -13.47 5.57
N LEU A 44 1.66 -13.36 6.39
CA LEU A 44 3.03 -13.04 5.98
C LEU A 44 3.83 -14.33 5.87
N MET A 45 4.61 -14.46 4.81
CA MET A 45 5.50 -15.58 4.57
C MET A 45 6.92 -15.06 4.31
N PHE A 46 7.88 -15.62 5.00
CA PHE A 46 9.29 -15.22 4.93
C PHE A 46 10.11 -16.32 4.29
N TYR A 47 10.75 -15.99 3.19
CA TYR A 47 11.59 -16.90 2.43
C TYR A 47 13.04 -16.43 2.44
N ASN A 48 13.98 -17.34 2.46
CA ASN A 48 15.37 -16.99 2.19
C ASN A 48 15.60 -16.76 0.68
N PHE A 49 16.79 -16.32 0.30
CA PHE A 49 17.09 -16.03 -1.11
C PHE A 49 17.20 -17.28 -2.00
N GLU A 50 17.23 -18.46 -1.43
CA GLU A 50 17.13 -19.74 -2.15
C GLU A 50 15.66 -20.15 -2.39
N GLY A 51 14.68 -19.35 -1.92
CA GLY A 51 13.26 -19.61 -2.10
C GLY A 51 12.67 -20.61 -1.09
N LYS A 52 13.38 -20.95 -0.02
CA LYS A 52 12.89 -21.82 1.04
C LYS A 52 12.10 -21.01 2.06
N LEU A 53 10.87 -21.44 2.37
CA LEU A 53 10.07 -20.88 3.46
C LEU A 53 10.76 -21.12 4.81
N GLU A 54 10.96 -20.07 5.58
CA GLU A 54 11.56 -20.13 6.92
C GLU A 54 10.53 -19.99 8.02
N ARG A 55 9.54 -19.11 7.83
CA ARG A 55 8.45 -18.89 8.79
C ARG A 55 7.25 -18.23 8.13
N GLU A 56 6.10 -18.41 8.75
CA GLU A 56 4.86 -17.73 8.36
C GLU A 56 4.06 -17.29 9.58
N TYR A 57 3.26 -16.23 9.42
CA TYR A 57 2.41 -15.67 10.46
C TYR A 57 1.03 -15.35 9.88
N GLY A 58 -0.02 -15.91 10.50
CA GLY A 58 -1.40 -15.62 10.13
C GLY A 58 -1.82 -14.21 10.56
N LEU A 59 -2.52 -13.52 9.68
CA LEU A 59 -3.06 -12.18 9.91
C LEU A 59 -4.59 -12.18 10.09
N GLU A 60 -5.20 -13.36 10.21
CA GLU A 60 -6.67 -13.52 10.25
C GLU A 60 -7.33 -12.89 11.49
N ASN A 61 -6.57 -12.71 12.57
CA ASN A 61 -7.05 -12.10 13.81
C ASN A 61 -6.89 -10.58 13.87
N GLU A 62 -6.39 -9.98 12.79
CA GLU A 62 -6.23 -8.54 12.73
C GLU A 62 -7.53 -7.89 12.20
N ASN A 63 -7.95 -6.82 12.86
CA ASN A 63 -9.18 -6.08 12.48
C ASN A 63 -9.01 -5.20 11.24
N PHE A 64 -8.03 -5.48 10.41
CA PHE A 64 -7.67 -4.68 9.23
C PHE A 64 -7.10 -5.57 8.13
N SER A 65 -7.12 -5.06 6.90
CA SER A 65 -6.44 -5.69 5.78
C SER A 65 -5.23 -4.87 5.38
N LEU A 66 -4.08 -5.53 5.32
CA LEU A 66 -2.90 -4.93 4.72
C LEU A 66 -3.05 -4.91 3.20
N ASN A 67 -2.62 -3.80 2.58
CA ASN A 67 -2.60 -3.66 1.13
C ASN A 67 -1.21 -3.88 0.56
N ASN A 68 -0.20 -3.30 1.20
CA ASN A 68 1.19 -3.39 0.78
C ASN A 68 2.13 -3.52 1.97
N ILE A 69 3.33 -4.00 1.71
CA ILE A 69 4.40 -4.13 2.69
C ILE A 69 5.72 -3.57 2.13
N VAL A 70 6.56 -3.05 3.00
CA VAL A 70 7.91 -2.62 2.64
C VAL A 70 8.85 -2.79 3.81
N VAL A 71 10.11 -3.11 3.53
CA VAL A 71 11.17 -3.04 4.53
C VAL A 71 11.88 -1.70 4.40
N ASN A 72 11.94 -0.96 5.50
CA ASN A 72 12.68 0.29 5.61
C ASN A 72 13.43 0.33 6.93
N LYS A 73 14.73 0.60 6.88
CA LYS A 73 15.60 0.66 8.07
C LYS A 73 15.46 -0.57 8.99
N LYS A 74 15.50 -1.76 8.39
CA LYS A 74 15.39 -3.07 9.08
C LYS A 74 14.03 -3.37 9.72
N GLN A 75 13.06 -2.53 9.54
CA GLN A 75 11.70 -2.74 10.02
C GLN A 75 10.75 -3.04 8.86
N LEU A 76 9.90 -4.03 9.02
CA LEU A 76 8.81 -4.31 8.11
C LEU A 76 7.64 -3.39 8.44
N TRP A 77 7.17 -2.68 7.44
CA TRP A 77 6.03 -1.78 7.49
C TRP A 77 4.93 -2.31 6.62
N GLY A 78 3.69 -2.15 7.06
CA GLY A 78 2.51 -2.43 6.28
C GLY A 78 1.62 -1.20 6.19
N ASN A 79 0.95 -1.02 5.06
CA ASN A 79 -0.14 -0.07 5.02
C ASN A 79 -1.46 -0.81 5.08
N TYR A 80 -2.41 -0.26 5.81
CA TYR A 80 -3.76 -0.77 5.89
C TYR A 80 -4.74 0.15 5.18
N GLY A 81 -5.68 -0.48 4.50
CA GLY A 81 -6.77 0.20 3.82
C GLY A 81 -7.92 0.55 4.73
N PRO A 82 -8.96 1.20 4.19
CA PRO A 82 -10.12 1.58 4.96
C PRO A 82 -10.83 0.34 5.49
N GLY A 83 -10.72 0.16 6.81
CA GLY A 83 -11.55 -0.78 7.55
C GLY A 83 -12.91 -0.15 7.88
N GLN A 84 -13.54 -0.62 8.95
CA GLN A 84 -14.83 -0.09 9.41
C GLN A 84 -14.78 1.42 9.77
N ASP A 85 -13.61 1.92 10.14
CA ASP A 85 -13.41 3.30 10.59
C ASP A 85 -13.07 4.28 9.45
N SER A 86 -13.11 3.85 8.20
CA SER A 86 -12.72 4.66 7.02
C SER A 86 -11.34 5.33 7.17
N CYS A 87 -10.43 4.66 7.86
CA CYS A 87 -9.06 5.12 8.07
C CYS A 87 -8.08 4.33 7.24
N VAL A 88 -7.04 5.01 6.80
CA VAL A 88 -5.89 4.43 6.10
C VAL A 88 -4.62 4.86 6.82
N GLY A 89 -3.63 4.01 6.90
CA GLY A 89 -2.44 4.37 7.64
C GLY A 89 -1.31 3.36 7.52
N ILE A 90 -0.32 3.53 8.39
CA ILE A 90 0.85 2.67 8.48
C ILE A 90 0.80 1.87 9.79
N ALA A 91 1.16 0.61 9.68
CA ALA A 91 1.40 -0.27 10.80
C ALA A 91 2.85 -0.81 10.73
N PHE A 92 3.42 -1.14 11.86
CA PHE A 92 4.78 -1.64 11.98
C PHE A 92 4.73 -3.08 12.49
N TRP A 93 5.44 -3.96 11.83
CA TRP A 93 5.59 -5.33 12.29
C TRP A 93 6.46 -5.39 13.54
N ASN A 94 5.89 -5.92 14.61
CA ASN A 94 6.62 -6.23 15.82
C ASN A 94 6.92 -7.75 15.88
N PRO A 95 8.18 -8.18 15.74
CA PRO A 95 8.54 -9.60 15.73
C PRO A 95 8.42 -10.27 17.10
N GLU A 96 8.36 -9.50 18.20
CA GLU A 96 8.27 -10.08 19.55
C GLU A 96 6.88 -10.61 19.86
N ASN A 97 5.85 -9.92 19.39
CA ASN A 97 4.45 -10.33 19.57
C ASN A 97 3.80 -10.83 18.28
N GLU A 98 4.57 -10.89 17.17
CA GLU A 98 4.15 -11.44 15.86
C GLU A 98 2.89 -10.77 15.31
N ARG A 99 2.81 -9.45 15.44
CA ARG A 99 1.68 -8.65 14.96
C ARG A 99 2.09 -7.28 14.44
N PHE A 100 1.19 -6.66 13.70
CA PHE A 100 1.32 -5.26 13.34
C PHE A 100 0.85 -4.34 14.47
N GLU A 101 1.63 -3.34 14.76
CA GLU A 101 1.31 -2.27 15.69
C GLU A 101 0.95 -1.00 14.94
N PHE A 102 -0.16 -0.38 15.33
CA PHE A 102 -0.68 0.83 14.69
C PHE A 102 -0.22 2.07 15.44
N GLN A 103 0.07 3.10 14.68
CA GLN A 103 0.30 4.42 15.25
C GLN A 103 -0.83 5.35 14.83
N ARG A 104 -1.56 5.86 15.80
CA ARG A 104 -2.71 6.74 15.57
C ARG A 104 -2.34 7.97 14.75
N GLU A 105 -1.18 8.54 14.98
CA GLU A 105 -0.63 9.70 14.27
C GLU A 105 -0.20 9.38 12.84
N ALA A 106 -0.04 8.10 12.52
CA ALA A 106 0.25 7.62 11.18
C ALA A 106 -1.02 7.21 10.41
N THR A 107 -2.18 7.75 10.81
CA THR A 107 -3.48 7.45 10.21
C THR A 107 -4.04 8.68 9.50
N LEU A 108 -4.60 8.46 8.32
CA LEU A 108 -5.31 9.46 7.54
C LEU A 108 -6.78 9.06 7.45
N THR A 109 -7.67 9.99 7.77
CA THR A 109 -9.11 9.78 7.58
C THR A 109 -9.45 9.92 6.10
N GLN A 110 -10.29 9.03 5.61
CA GLN A 110 -10.91 9.17 4.29
C GLN A 110 -12.27 9.84 4.42
N PRO A 111 -12.53 10.88 3.64
CA PRO A 111 -13.80 11.62 3.73
C PRO A 111 -14.98 10.88 3.09
N TYR A 112 -14.74 9.80 2.36
CA TYR A 112 -15.77 9.03 1.65
C TYR A 112 -15.83 7.58 2.14
N LYS A 113 -17.02 6.99 2.12
CA LYS A 113 -17.30 5.62 2.57
C LYS A 113 -17.49 4.63 1.42
N ALA A 114 -17.40 5.08 0.18
CA ALA A 114 -17.59 4.19 -0.95
C ALA A 114 -16.59 3.03 -0.90
N PRO A 115 -17.03 1.79 -1.09
CA PRO A 115 -16.13 0.67 -1.29
C PRO A 115 -15.49 0.80 -2.67
N VAL A 116 -14.64 1.79 -2.82
CA VAL A 116 -13.79 1.83 -4.00
C VAL A 116 -12.82 0.69 -3.80
N VAL A 117 -12.89 -0.28 -4.68
CA VAL A 117 -11.94 -1.40 -4.72
C VAL A 117 -10.59 -0.78 -5.07
N THR A 118 -9.86 -0.40 -4.05
CA THR A 118 -8.62 0.30 -4.27
C THR A 118 -7.54 -0.32 -3.44
N GLU A 119 -6.51 -0.61 -4.11
CA GLU A 119 -5.20 -0.67 -3.54
C GLU A 119 -4.86 0.78 -3.10
N GLY A 120 -5.57 1.31 -2.10
CA GLY A 120 -5.65 2.74 -1.81
C GLY A 120 -4.38 3.42 -1.36
N MET A 121 -3.31 2.70 -1.12
CA MET A 121 -2.06 3.29 -0.64
C MET A 121 -0.85 2.53 -1.16
N TYR A 122 0.21 3.27 -1.42
CA TYR A 122 1.50 2.72 -1.83
C TYR A 122 2.59 3.21 -0.90
N MET A 123 3.43 2.29 -0.43
CA MET A 123 4.63 2.62 0.32
C MET A 123 5.82 2.62 -0.62
N LEU A 124 6.65 3.63 -0.49
CA LEU A 124 7.87 3.77 -1.28
C LEU A 124 9.08 3.44 -0.43
N GLN A 125 9.97 2.64 -1.00
CA GLN A 125 11.25 2.32 -0.39
C GLN A 125 12.22 3.49 -0.57
N GLY A 126 12.96 3.85 0.48
CA GLY A 126 13.95 4.91 0.50
C GLY A 126 14.31 5.33 1.91
N GLU A 127 14.91 6.50 2.08
CA GLU A 127 15.17 7.04 3.42
C GLU A 127 13.88 7.42 4.17
N GLN A 128 12.82 7.68 3.42
CA GLN A 128 11.50 8.08 3.94
C GLN A 128 10.44 7.17 3.35
N VAL A 129 9.47 6.80 4.18
CA VAL A 129 8.26 6.12 3.72
C VAL A 129 7.25 7.19 3.33
N ASN A 130 6.82 7.14 2.07
CA ASN A 130 5.82 8.04 1.55
C ASN A 130 4.55 7.24 1.24
N LEU A 131 3.40 7.87 1.47
CA LEU A 131 2.09 7.30 1.23
C LEU A 131 1.32 8.13 0.24
N VAL A 132 0.55 7.45 -0.60
CA VAL A 132 -0.49 8.04 -1.43
C VAL A 132 -1.80 7.32 -1.15
N LYS A 133 -2.91 7.99 -1.30
CA LYS A 133 -4.24 7.40 -1.20
C LYS A 133 -5.08 7.82 -2.38
N ASP A 134 -6.08 7.01 -2.70
CA ASP A 134 -7.02 7.32 -3.77
C ASP A 134 -7.83 8.57 -3.45
N PHE A 135 -8.24 9.27 -4.49
CA PHE A 135 -8.98 10.53 -4.40
C PHE A 135 -8.24 11.60 -3.56
N ASP A 136 -6.90 11.53 -3.57
CA ASP A 136 -6.04 12.54 -2.98
C ASP A 136 -4.85 12.80 -3.91
N ARG A 137 -4.49 14.05 -4.03
CA ARG A 137 -3.37 14.50 -4.86
C ARG A 137 -2.13 14.80 -4.01
N THR A 138 -2.15 14.35 -2.77
CA THR A 138 -1.09 14.60 -1.81
C THR A 138 -0.25 13.35 -1.63
N ILE A 139 1.05 13.49 -1.75
CA ILE A 139 2.00 12.51 -1.28
C ILE A 139 2.34 12.86 0.15
N TYR A 140 2.06 11.94 1.05
CA TYR A 140 2.37 12.10 2.47
C TYR A 140 3.70 11.44 2.78
N THR A 141 4.41 11.96 3.75
CA THR A 141 5.61 11.33 4.30
C THR A 141 5.42 11.00 5.78
N TYR A 142 5.92 9.84 6.17
CA TYR A 142 6.01 9.48 7.57
C TYR A 142 7.35 9.97 8.13
N ARG A 143 7.28 10.81 9.14
CA ARG A 143 8.44 11.32 9.87
C ARG A 143 8.05 11.60 11.32
N ASP A 144 8.94 11.24 12.25
CA ASP A 144 8.79 11.57 13.68
C ASP A 144 7.44 11.12 14.27
N GLY A 145 7.01 9.91 13.89
CA GLY A 145 5.80 9.29 14.42
C GLY A 145 4.50 9.71 13.74
N LYS A 146 4.52 10.56 12.73
CA LYS A 146 3.29 11.05 12.08
C LYS A 146 3.39 11.11 10.56
N LEU A 147 2.22 11.08 9.91
CA LEU A 147 2.06 11.39 8.50
C LEU A 147 1.84 12.89 8.31
N SER A 148 2.60 13.48 7.41
CA SER A 148 2.46 14.89 7.05
C SER A 148 2.50 15.07 5.53
N PRO A 149 1.79 16.07 4.97
CA PRO A 149 1.86 16.38 3.55
C PRO A 149 3.30 16.73 3.15
N ARG A 150 3.76 16.13 2.05
CA ARG A 150 5.08 16.42 1.48
C ARG A 150 4.97 17.12 0.14
N TYR A 151 4.18 16.56 -0.77
CA TYR A 151 3.93 17.14 -2.08
C TYR A 151 2.43 17.17 -2.34
N ARG A 152 1.95 18.26 -2.90
CA ARG A 152 0.60 18.36 -3.44
C ARG A 152 0.70 18.56 -4.94
N LEU A 153 0.13 17.62 -5.68
CA LEU A 153 0.18 17.62 -7.13
C LEU A 153 -1.00 18.43 -7.70
N ASP A 154 -0.72 19.18 -8.76
CA ASP A 154 -1.72 19.93 -9.49
C ASP A 154 -1.76 19.45 -10.95
N PHE A 155 -2.89 18.93 -11.35
CA PHE A 155 -3.14 18.40 -12.69
C PHE A 155 -4.03 19.33 -13.52
N GLY A 156 -4.17 20.60 -13.10
CA GLY A 156 -4.99 21.60 -13.79
C GLY A 156 -6.46 21.20 -13.86
N GLU A 157 -7.03 21.20 -15.06
CA GLU A 157 -8.45 20.87 -15.28
C GLU A 157 -8.82 19.41 -14.97
N GLN A 158 -7.83 18.52 -14.82
CA GLN A 158 -8.07 17.13 -14.43
C GLN A 158 -8.15 16.92 -12.91
N ASN A 159 -8.06 17.99 -12.13
CA ASN A 159 -8.33 17.94 -10.71
C ASN A 159 -9.82 17.84 -10.45
N PHE A 160 -10.27 16.86 -9.68
CA PHE A 160 -11.63 16.90 -9.14
C PHE A 160 -11.72 17.96 -8.02
N LEU A 161 -12.92 18.46 -7.80
CA LEU A 161 -13.17 19.47 -6.78
C LEU A 161 -13.44 18.79 -5.43
N ASN A 162 -12.70 19.17 -4.39
CA ASN A 162 -12.88 18.60 -3.05
C ASN A 162 -14.30 18.77 -2.50
N ILE A 163 -14.97 19.89 -2.87
CA ILE A 163 -16.34 20.14 -2.44
C ILE A 163 -17.32 19.07 -2.90
N TRP A 164 -17.03 18.37 -3.98
CA TRP A 164 -17.88 17.26 -4.43
C TRP A 164 -17.91 16.09 -3.44
N MET A 165 -16.83 15.89 -2.68
CA MET A 165 -16.81 14.87 -1.63
C MET A 165 -17.73 15.20 -0.46
N GLU A 166 -18.01 16.48 -0.25
CA GLU A 166 -18.87 16.99 0.83
C GLU A 166 -20.33 17.09 0.39
N GLU A 167 -20.58 17.45 -0.86
CA GLU A 167 -21.93 17.77 -1.38
C GLU A 167 -22.61 16.58 -2.07
N MET A 168 -21.84 15.58 -2.54
CA MET A 168 -22.37 14.44 -3.27
C MET A 168 -22.34 13.17 -2.41
N GLY A 169 -23.24 12.25 -2.69
CA GLY A 169 -23.11 10.87 -2.18
C GLY A 169 -21.86 10.21 -2.72
N ASP A 170 -21.26 9.32 -1.93
CA ASP A 170 -20.00 8.64 -2.27
C ASP A 170 -20.00 7.99 -3.65
N SER A 171 -21.08 7.29 -4.00
CA SER A 171 -21.22 6.62 -5.30
C SER A 171 -21.27 7.62 -6.47
N ASP A 172 -21.95 8.74 -6.29
CA ASP A 172 -22.09 9.77 -7.32
C ASP A 172 -20.75 10.50 -7.52
N PHE A 173 -20.05 10.80 -6.44
CA PHE A 173 -18.71 11.38 -6.49
C PHE A 173 -17.73 10.47 -7.24
N VAL A 174 -17.67 9.19 -6.88
CA VAL A 174 -16.81 8.22 -7.53
C VAL A 174 -17.14 8.10 -9.01
N ASN A 175 -18.43 7.88 -9.33
CA ASN A 175 -18.88 7.73 -10.72
C ASN A 175 -18.56 8.97 -11.56
N LYS A 176 -18.82 10.16 -11.05
CA LYS A 176 -18.48 11.43 -11.70
C LYS A 176 -16.98 11.55 -11.97
N THR A 177 -16.17 11.23 -10.97
CA THR A 177 -14.71 11.31 -11.09
C THR A 177 -14.19 10.37 -12.18
N LEU A 178 -14.64 9.12 -12.18
CA LEU A 178 -14.22 8.11 -13.14
C LEU A 178 -14.70 8.42 -14.57
N THR A 179 -15.97 8.79 -14.75
CA THR A 179 -16.56 8.98 -16.08
C THR A 179 -16.09 10.27 -16.76
N GLN A 180 -15.80 11.31 -16.00
CA GLN A 180 -15.33 12.58 -16.55
C GLN A 180 -13.82 12.67 -16.74
N GLY A 181 -13.08 11.66 -16.28
CA GLY A 181 -11.63 11.56 -16.49
C GLY A 181 -10.79 12.43 -15.57
N TYR A 182 -11.28 12.67 -14.36
CA TYR A 182 -10.48 13.30 -13.32
C TYR A 182 -9.44 12.32 -12.76
N ILE A 183 -8.28 12.83 -12.38
CA ILE A 183 -7.23 12.02 -11.80
C ILE A 183 -7.60 11.71 -10.35
N TYR A 184 -7.79 10.44 -10.06
CA TYR A 184 -8.20 9.96 -8.75
C TYR A 184 -7.18 9.06 -8.06
N LYS A 185 -6.18 8.55 -8.80
CA LYS A 185 -5.22 7.59 -8.26
C LYS A 185 -3.81 7.89 -8.75
N LEU A 186 -2.88 7.89 -7.81
CA LEU A 186 -1.43 7.89 -8.04
C LEU A 186 -0.91 6.49 -7.79
N GLN A 187 -0.12 5.96 -8.71
CA GLN A 187 0.43 4.60 -8.63
C GLN A 187 1.92 4.60 -8.94
N ASN A 188 2.61 3.53 -8.52
CA ASN A 188 4.01 3.30 -8.87
C ASN A 188 4.91 4.51 -8.58
N VAL A 189 4.60 5.25 -7.52
CA VAL A 189 5.38 6.43 -7.16
C VAL A 189 6.79 6.01 -6.78
N LYS A 190 7.79 6.60 -7.44
CA LYS A 190 9.21 6.40 -7.16
C LYS A 190 9.89 7.74 -7.05
N GLU A 191 10.78 7.85 -6.10
CA GLU A 191 11.55 9.05 -5.87
C GLU A 191 13.04 8.74 -5.94
N THR A 192 13.76 9.58 -6.63
CA THR A 192 15.24 9.62 -6.67
C THR A 192 15.70 11.00 -6.26
N SER A 193 17.02 11.23 -6.18
CA SER A 193 17.54 12.57 -5.90
C SER A 193 17.12 13.56 -6.99
N GLY A 194 16.06 14.32 -6.71
CA GLY A 194 15.56 15.41 -7.56
C GLY A 194 14.47 15.07 -8.56
N LEU A 195 14.00 13.81 -8.62
CA LEU A 195 12.92 13.40 -9.52
C LEU A 195 11.90 12.51 -8.83
N ILE A 196 10.61 12.73 -9.16
CA ILE A 196 9.52 11.88 -8.74
C ILE A 196 8.85 11.35 -10.00
N TYR A 197 8.73 10.03 -10.09
CA TYR A 197 8.01 9.32 -11.14
C TYR A 197 6.75 8.71 -10.57
N PHE A 198 5.65 8.78 -11.28
CA PHE A 198 4.41 8.11 -10.91
C PHE A 198 3.54 7.86 -12.13
N SER A 199 2.65 6.89 -12.02
CA SER A 199 1.54 6.69 -12.96
C SER A 199 0.28 7.33 -12.38
N ILE A 200 -0.58 7.82 -13.26
CA ILE A 200 -1.89 8.36 -12.90
C ILE A 200 -2.99 7.48 -13.47
N ASN A 201 -4.12 7.43 -12.79
CA ASN A 201 -5.33 6.81 -13.31
C ASN A 201 -6.49 7.82 -13.23
N ASN A 202 -7.19 7.99 -14.34
CA ASN A 202 -8.29 8.94 -14.51
C ASN A 202 -9.59 8.28 -14.96
N GLY A 203 -9.74 6.96 -14.79
CA GLY A 203 -10.92 6.22 -15.23
C GLY A 203 -11.00 5.95 -16.75
N LYS A 204 -10.22 6.65 -17.56
CA LYS A 204 -10.14 6.45 -19.02
C LYS A 204 -8.91 5.66 -19.45
N GLY A 205 -7.97 5.47 -18.55
CA GLY A 205 -6.73 4.76 -18.77
C GLY A 205 -5.65 5.12 -17.77
N ILE A 206 -4.47 4.52 -17.95
CA ILE A 206 -3.28 4.80 -17.15
C ILE A 206 -2.38 5.71 -17.96
N GLY A 207 -2.09 6.90 -17.43
CA GLY A 207 -1.10 7.83 -17.97
C GLY A 207 0.21 7.76 -17.14
N ILE A 208 1.31 8.07 -17.77
CA ILE A 208 2.65 8.15 -17.15
C ILE A 208 3.15 9.59 -17.23
#